data_0ee4256d55eb886579e6382212f4184e
#
_entry.id   0ee4256d55eb886579e6382212f4184e
#
_cell.length_a   1.000
_cell.length_b   1.000
_cell.length_c   1.000
_cell.angle_alpha   90.00
_cell.angle_beta   90.00
_cell.angle_gamma   90.00
#
_symmetry.space_group_name_H-M   'P 1'
#
loop_
_entity.id
_entity.type
_entity.pdbx_description
1 polymer ?
#
loop_
_entity_poly.entity_id
_entity_poly.type
_entity_poly.pdbx_seq_one_letter_code
_entity_poly.pdbx_strand_id
1 'polypeptide(L)'
;MKSDLDALMHSRDLDAIVVFGNAEHNPPMYYLTGGGHVSHATIIKRRGEQAVYFHNDMERDEAAKSGLKLIPYSTYDYEALLKKADGDLLLAGALRSQMMFAEVGVTRGRAGVYGNYDLSAVFGQLNHLQKLLPEIEFVGEPREDSIFMRAMETKDEDEVARIRKMGRVTVSVVDRVREYLTSCDVRNDEVLLKEDGTPLSVGDVHSRIRLWVSEHGAELPSGFIFAIGRDAGVPHSAGNPADLMKLGQTIVFDIYPAEAGGGYYYDFTRTWSLGYATPQAQELYEQVRDIYDKLMDNFDLNTPFKHYHKMTCEYFESKGHQTPLNTKAPVEGYVHSLGHGVGLNIHERPFSSLTSGDDQRLVPGAVITSEPGLYYPERGMGFRIEDTLWINPAGTLEKLADYPYDFVLPMKKWKK
;
A
#
# COMPACT_ATOMS: atom_id res chain seq x y z
N MET A 1 12.45 -7.70 15.82
CA MET A 1 12.27 -8.74 14.77
C MET A 1 11.12 -9.60 15.23
N LYS A 2 10.18 -9.83 14.41
CA LYS A 2 8.88 -10.37 14.77
C LYS A 2 9.00 -11.87 15.03
N SER A 3 8.55 -12.27 16.20
CA SER A 3 8.74 -13.61 16.78
C SER A 3 7.97 -14.71 16.06
N ASP A 4 7.05 -14.37 15.17
CA ASP A 4 6.14 -15.28 14.49
C ASP A 4 6.66 -15.85 13.17
N LEU A 5 7.72 -15.25 12.57
CA LEU A 5 8.24 -15.68 11.26
C LEU A 5 8.70 -17.16 11.27
N ASP A 6 9.36 -17.62 12.34
CA ASP A 6 9.76 -19.02 12.45
C ASP A 6 8.56 -19.98 12.60
N ALA A 7 7.50 -19.56 13.28
CA ALA A 7 6.25 -20.30 13.37
C ALA A 7 5.55 -20.39 12.01
N LEU A 8 5.53 -19.27 11.26
CA LEU A 8 4.99 -19.22 9.90
C LEU A 8 5.81 -20.10 8.93
N MET A 9 7.14 -20.05 9.00
CA MET A 9 8.01 -20.97 8.25
C MET A 9 7.70 -22.43 8.57
N HIS A 10 7.51 -22.75 9.84
CA HIS A 10 7.15 -24.11 10.24
C HIS A 10 5.78 -24.52 9.67
N SER A 11 4.78 -23.65 9.72
CA SER A 11 3.43 -23.94 9.19
C SER A 11 3.39 -24.19 7.68
N ARG A 12 4.40 -23.69 6.94
CA ARG A 12 4.57 -23.83 5.49
C ARG A 12 5.61 -24.89 5.13
N ASP A 13 6.16 -25.59 6.11
CA ASP A 13 7.24 -26.56 5.92
C ASP A 13 8.46 -25.97 5.19
N LEU A 14 8.83 -24.74 5.59
CA LEU A 14 10.02 -24.06 5.09
C LEU A 14 11.17 -24.20 6.09
N ASP A 15 12.31 -24.75 5.64
CA ASP A 15 13.54 -24.86 6.43
C ASP A 15 14.37 -23.58 6.34
N ALA A 16 14.21 -22.83 5.25
CA ALA A 16 14.86 -21.55 5.04
C ALA A 16 14.00 -20.60 4.23
N ILE A 17 14.38 -19.31 4.27
CA ILE A 17 13.90 -18.30 3.33
C ILE A 17 15.08 -17.57 2.74
N VAL A 18 14.94 -17.15 1.49
CA VAL A 18 15.86 -16.23 0.81
C VAL A 18 15.09 -15.03 0.29
N VAL A 19 15.63 -13.83 0.57
CA VAL A 19 15.05 -12.57 0.11
C VAL A 19 16.08 -11.83 -0.73
N PHE A 20 15.70 -11.50 -1.98
CA PHE A 20 16.57 -10.80 -2.92
C PHE A 20 16.10 -9.36 -3.13
N GLY A 21 17.04 -8.47 -3.45
CA GLY A 21 16.77 -7.14 -3.96
C GLY A 21 17.32 -6.02 -3.09
N ASN A 22 16.83 -4.82 -3.37
CA ASN A 22 17.17 -3.63 -2.57
C ASN A 22 16.49 -3.69 -1.21
N ALA A 23 17.02 -2.99 -0.22
CA ALA A 23 16.33 -2.82 1.06
C ALA A 23 15.13 -1.85 0.93
N GLU A 24 15.23 -0.90 0.01
CA GLU A 24 14.17 0.05 -0.31
C GLU A 24 13.11 -0.58 -1.22
N HIS A 25 11.83 -0.21 -1.02
CA HIS A 25 10.67 -0.67 -1.82
C HIS A 25 10.57 -2.19 -1.99
N ASN A 26 11.03 -2.92 -0.99
CA ASN A 26 11.03 -4.37 -0.93
C ASN A 26 10.51 -4.82 0.44
N PRO A 27 9.18 -4.92 0.62
CA PRO A 27 8.57 -5.18 1.92
C PRO A 27 9.15 -6.38 2.68
N PRO A 28 9.42 -7.56 2.07
CA PRO A 28 10.09 -8.66 2.76
C PRO A 28 11.49 -8.31 3.28
N MET A 29 12.28 -7.58 2.49
CA MET A 29 13.60 -7.11 2.89
C MET A 29 13.50 -6.07 4.00
N TYR A 30 12.61 -5.08 3.82
CA TYR A 30 12.36 -4.03 4.82
C TYR A 30 11.89 -4.61 6.15
N TYR A 31 10.99 -5.59 6.13
CA TYR A 31 10.50 -6.28 7.31
C TYR A 31 11.62 -6.91 8.14
N LEU A 32 12.63 -7.46 7.48
CA LEU A 32 13.77 -8.09 8.15
C LEU A 32 14.83 -7.08 8.61
N THR A 33 15.05 -5.99 7.87
CA THR A 33 16.15 -5.04 8.10
C THR A 33 15.75 -3.76 8.82
N GLY A 34 14.46 -3.40 8.78
CA GLY A 34 13.98 -2.09 9.21
C GLY A 34 14.24 -0.96 8.20
N GLY A 35 14.67 -1.30 6.98
CA GLY A 35 15.01 -0.36 5.92
C GLY A 35 16.53 -0.13 5.77
N GLY A 36 16.90 0.99 5.14
CA GLY A 36 18.29 1.36 4.86
C GLY A 36 18.58 1.39 3.37
N HIS A 37 19.58 2.20 2.98
CA HIS A 37 20.00 2.35 1.58
C HIS A 37 21.01 1.27 1.20
N VAL A 38 20.50 0.05 0.93
CA VAL A 38 21.33 -1.10 0.50
C VAL A 38 20.75 -1.68 -0.79
N SER A 39 21.56 -1.70 -1.84
CA SER A 39 21.18 -2.19 -3.15
C SER A 39 21.67 -3.64 -3.37
N HIS A 40 20.93 -4.38 -4.21
CA HIS A 40 21.31 -5.73 -4.65
C HIS A 40 21.70 -6.70 -3.52
N ALA A 41 21.02 -6.62 -2.39
CA ALA A 41 21.27 -7.43 -1.21
C ALA A 41 20.62 -8.82 -1.29
N THR A 42 21.07 -9.70 -0.43
CA THR A 42 20.46 -11.01 -0.19
C THR A 42 20.37 -11.26 1.31
N ILE A 43 19.21 -11.68 1.79
CA ILE A 43 19.08 -12.23 3.14
C ILE A 43 18.78 -13.71 3.04
N ILE A 44 19.47 -14.52 3.81
CA ILE A 44 19.15 -15.94 4.00
C ILE A 44 18.90 -16.16 5.49
N LYS A 45 17.74 -16.72 5.81
CA LYS A 45 17.38 -17.12 7.16
C LYS A 45 17.07 -18.61 7.21
N ARG A 46 17.81 -19.36 7.99
CA ARG A 46 17.43 -20.71 8.39
C ARG A 46 16.41 -20.64 9.51
N ARG A 47 15.41 -21.51 9.49
CA ARG A 47 14.39 -21.60 10.56
C ARG A 47 15.05 -21.82 11.92
N GLY A 48 14.64 -21.03 12.92
CA GLY A 48 15.19 -21.06 14.28
C GLY A 48 16.51 -20.32 14.47
N GLU A 49 17.14 -19.84 13.39
CA GLU A 49 18.43 -19.13 13.46
C GLU A 49 18.26 -17.64 13.11
N GLN A 50 19.26 -16.84 13.45
CA GLN A 50 19.29 -15.43 13.02
C GLN A 50 19.49 -15.33 11.51
N ALA A 51 18.82 -14.36 10.89
CA ALA A 51 19.04 -14.05 9.48
C ALA A 51 20.45 -13.51 9.22
N VAL A 52 21.02 -13.86 8.07
CA VAL A 52 22.32 -13.37 7.60
C VAL A 52 22.10 -12.46 6.41
N TYR A 53 22.69 -11.27 6.47
CA TYR A 53 22.53 -10.21 5.48
C TYR A 53 23.80 -10.07 4.65
N PHE A 54 23.71 -10.42 3.38
CA PHE A 54 24.79 -10.32 2.40
C PHE A 54 24.62 -9.01 1.63
N HIS A 55 25.69 -8.20 1.59
CA HIS A 55 25.61 -6.83 1.07
C HIS A 55 26.86 -6.43 0.28
N ASN A 56 26.78 -5.35 -0.48
CA ASN A 56 27.93 -4.73 -1.10
C ASN A 56 28.80 -4.01 -0.05
N ASP A 57 30.11 -4.07 -0.18
CA ASP A 57 31.07 -3.46 0.75
C ASP A 57 30.92 -1.95 0.88
N MET A 58 30.47 -1.27 -0.17
CA MET A 58 30.22 0.17 -0.16
C MET A 58 29.06 0.58 0.75
N GLU A 59 28.17 -0.36 1.08
CA GLU A 59 26.93 -0.12 1.82
C GLU A 59 26.96 -0.72 3.24
N ARG A 60 28.16 -1.11 3.73
CA ARG A 60 28.33 -1.78 5.04
C ARG A 60 27.74 -1.03 6.21
N ASP A 61 27.85 0.31 6.21
CA ASP A 61 27.36 1.14 7.31
C ASP A 61 25.82 1.23 7.29
N GLU A 62 25.21 1.23 6.11
CA GLU A 62 23.76 1.14 5.95
C GLU A 62 23.24 -0.25 6.35
N ALA A 63 23.88 -1.32 5.89
CA ALA A 63 23.54 -2.68 6.28
C ALA A 63 23.65 -2.92 7.79
N ALA A 64 24.63 -2.27 8.45
CA ALA A 64 24.84 -2.39 9.90
C ALA A 64 23.68 -1.86 10.73
N LYS A 65 22.88 -0.94 10.21
CA LYS A 65 21.68 -0.42 10.89
C LYS A 65 20.63 -1.50 11.16
N SER A 66 20.62 -2.59 10.36
CA SER A 66 19.71 -3.72 10.51
C SER A 66 19.91 -4.52 11.81
N GLY A 67 21.11 -4.48 12.41
CA GLY A 67 21.49 -5.30 13.55
C GLY A 67 21.59 -6.80 13.24
N LEU A 68 21.55 -7.21 11.96
CA LEU A 68 21.69 -8.59 11.53
C LEU A 68 23.18 -9.00 11.46
N LYS A 69 23.45 -10.30 11.35
CA LYS A 69 24.79 -10.81 10.99
C LYS A 69 25.09 -10.40 9.55
N LEU A 70 26.18 -9.65 9.34
CA LEU A 70 26.57 -9.12 8.03
C LEU A 70 27.69 -9.95 7.41
N ILE A 71 27.61 -10.17 6.10
CA ILE A 71 28.69 -10.76 5.28
C ILE A 71 28.79 -9.95 3.99
N PRO A 72 29.94 -9.28 3.74
CA PRO A 72 30.12 -8.54 2.51
C PRO A 72 30.34 -9.49 1.32
N TYR A 73 29.87 -9.08 0.13
CA TYR A 73 30.04 -9.88 -1.09
C TYR A 73 31.50 -10.10 -1.49
N SER A 74 32.43 -9.24 -1.07
CA SER A 74 33.86 -9.41 -1.27
C SER A 74 34.46 -10.64 -0.57
N THR A 75 33.75 -11.25 0.38
CA THR A 75 34.07 -12.55 0.97
C THR A 75 34.18 -13.65 -0.11
N TYR A 76 33.48 -13.47 -1.24
CA TYR A 76 33.44 -14.42 -2.34
C TYR A 76 34.18 -13.84 -3.55
N ASP A 77 35.26 -14.52 -3.99
CA ASP A 77 36.02 -14.12 -5.18
C ASP A 77 35.16 -14.24 -6.45
N TYR A 78 34.43 -13.16 -6.76
CA TYR A 78 33.50 -13.15 -7.88
C TYR A 78 34.17 -13.27 -9.23
N GLU A 79 35.45 -12.80 -9.39
CA GLU A 79 36.18 -12.97 -10.62
C GLU A 79 36.53 -14.45 -10.86
N ALA A 80 36.94 -15.18 -9.81
CA ALA A 80 37.12 -16.62 -9.90
C ALA A 80 35.84 -17.38 -10.21
N LEU A 81 34.71 -16.96 -9.61
CA LEU A 81 33.39 -17.55 -9.92
C LEU A 81 32.98 -17.28 -11.37
N LEU A 82 33.20 -16.09 -11.89
CA LEU A 82 32.91 -15.74 -13.27
C LEU A 82 33.76 -16.54 -14.26
N LYS A 83 35.01 -16.72 -13.96
CA LYS A 83 35.90 -17.61 -14.75
C LYS A 83 35.43 -19.06 -14.72
N LYS A 84 35.00 -19.56 -13.55
CA LYS A 84 34.45 -20.92 -13.40
C LYS A 84 33.13 -21.10 -14.18
N ALA A 85 32.38 -20.01 -14.38
CA ALA A 85 31.16 -19.96 -15.13
C ALA A 85 31.35 -19.67 -16.65
N ASP A 86 32.59 -19.67 -17.15
CA ASP A 86 32.90 -19.31 -18.56
C ASP A 86 32.28 -17.97 -19.00
N GLY A 87 32.20 -17.00 -18.06
CA GLY A 87 31.60 -15.68 -18.30
C GLY A 87 30.07 -15.60 -18.18
N ASP A 88 29.40 -16.70 -17.86
CA ASP A 88 27.93 -16.68 -17.59
C ASP A 88 27.67 -16.02 -16.26
N LEU A 89 27.03 -14.81 -16.30
CA LEU A 89 26.72 -13.99 -15.13
C LEU A 89 25.68 -14.66 -14.22
N LEU A 90 24.71 -15.37 -14.80
CA LEU A 90 23.65 -16.04 -14.02
C LEU A 90 24.22 -17.25 -13.27
N LEU A 91 25.08 -18.03 -13.92
CA LEU A 91 25.76 -19.15 -13.29
C LEU A 91 26.73 -18.66 -12.21
N ALA A 92 27.50 -17.60 -12.47
CA ALA A 92 28.43 -17.01 -11.48
C ALA A 92 27.64 -16.51 -10.24
N GLY A 93 26.50 -15.85 -10.44
CA GLY A 93 25.59 -15.46 -9.37
C GLY A 93 25.06 -16.65 -8.57
N ALA A 94 24.67 -17.73 -9.25
CA ALA A 94 24.22 -18.96 -8.61
C ALA A 94 25.32 -19.66 -7.80
N LEU A 95 26.57 -19.69 -8.32
CA LEU A 95 27.73 -20.22 -7.59
C LEU A 95 28.01 -19.43 -6.31
N ARG A 96 27.90 -18.09 -6.36
CA ARG A 96 28.02 -17.25 -5.15
C ARG A 96 26.89 -17.57 -4.17
N SER A 97 25.65 -17.66 -4.65
CA SER A 97 24.51 -18.00 -3.80
C SER A 97 24.66 -19.40 -3.16
N GLN A 98 25.20 -20.39 -3.88
CA GLN A 98 25.53 -21.71 -3.32
C GLN A 98 26.48 -21.60 -2.12
N MET A 99 27.52 -20.77 -2.20
CA MET A 99 28.44 -20.53 -1.10
C MET A 99 27.73 -19.81 0.07
N MET A 100 26.84 -18.85 -0.21
CA MET A 100 26.05 -18.15 0.81
C MET A 100 25.09 -19.11 1.56
N PHE A 101 24.43 -20.02 0.87
CA PHE A 101 23.60 -21.06 1.49
C PHE A 101 24.41 -22.00 2.38
N ALA A 102 25.63 -22.39 1.95
CA ALA A 102 26.53 -23.19 2.75
C ALA A 102 27.02 -22.46 4.02
N GLU A 103 27.33 -21.15 3.92
CA GLU A 103 27.70 -20.28 5.06
C GLU A 103 26.62 -20.20 6.14
N VAL A 104 25.36 -20.22 5.73
CA VAL A 104 24.18 -20.19 6.64
C VAL A 104 23.84 -21.62 7.13
N GLY A 105 24.49 -22.64 6.61
CA GLY A 105 24.23 -24.03 6.97
C GLY A 105 22.92 -24.60 6.39
N VAL A 106 22.43 -24.02 5.30
CA VAL A 106 21.27 -24.52 4.56
C VAL A 106 21.76 -25.41 3.42
N THR A 107 21.73 -26.71 3.63
CA THR A 107 22.26 -27.72 2.67
C THR A 107 21.17 -28.62 2.08
N ARG A 108 19.97 -28.64 2.67
CA ARG A 108 18.82 -29.46 2.24
C ARG A 108 17.52 -28.88 2.77
N GLY A 109 16.39 -29.34 2.25
CA GLY A 109 15.05 -28.98 2.68
C GLY A 109 14.37 -27.99 1.75
N ARG A 110 13.38 -27.25 2.22
CA ARG A 110 12.57 -26.32 1.41
C ARG A 110 12.94 -24.87 1.73
N ALA A 111 13.23 -24.09 0.70
CA ALA A 111 13.60 -22.68 0.80
C ALA A 111 12.59 -21.79 0.07
N GLY A 112 11.85 -20.96 0.82
CA GLY A 112 10.94 -19.95 0.28
C GLY A 112 11.72 -18.80 -0.37
N VAL A 113 11.29 -18.35 -1.56
CA VAL A 113 11.96 -17.28 -2.32
C VAL A 113 11.08 -16.03 -2.34
N TYR A 114 11.64 -14.90 -1.92
CA TYR A 114 10.95 -13.63 -1.76
C TYR A 114 11.78 -12.44 -2.25
N GLY A 115 11.14 -11.28 -2.30
CA GLY A 115 11.78 -10.02 -2.57
C GLY A 115 11.26 -9.32 -3.82
N ASN A 116 11.84 -8.16 -4.11
CA ASN A 116 11.56 -7.36 -5.30
C ASN A 116 12.85 -7.19 -6.11
N TYR A 117 12.94 -7.89 -7.22
CA TYR A 117 14.12 -7.92 -8.10
C TYR A 117 13.70 -8.15 -9.56
N ASP A 118 14.63 -8.00 -10.49
CA ASP A 118 14.37 -8.34 -11.89
C ASP A 118 14.01 -9.83 -12.04
N LEU A 119 12.78 -10.08 -12.51
CA LEU A 119 12.22 -11.43 -12.61
C LEU A 119 13.08 -12.35 -13.52
N SER A 120 13.60 -11.81 -14.64
CA SER A 120 14.38 -12.58 -15.59
C SER A 120 15.70 -13.03 -14.97
N ALA A 121 16.38 -12.11 -14.28
CA ALA A 121 17.64 -12.41 -13.59
C ALA A 121 17.44 -13.45 -12.49
N VAL A 122 16.43 -13.27 -11.62
CA VAL A 122 16.13 -14.22 -10.52
C VAL A 122 15.75 -15.58 -11.06
N PHE A 123 14.87 -15.65 -12.06
CA PHE A 123 14.44 -16.91 -12.66
C PHE A 123 15.64 -17.69 -13.26
N GLY A 124 16.51 -17.00 -14.02
CA GLY A 124 17.70 -17.61 -14.61
C GLY A 124 18.69 -18.09 -13.53
N GLN A 125 18.94 -17.27 -12.50
CA GLN A 125 19.83 -17.63 -11.40
C GLN A 125 19.28 -18.80 -10.57
N LEU A 126 17.98 -18.84 -10.27
CA LEU A 126 17.34 -19.94 -9.54
C LEU A 126 17.40 -21.26 -10.31
N ASN A 127 17.25 -21.24 -11.63
CA ASN A 127 17.41 -22.44 -12.46
C ASN A 127 18.81 -23.06 -12.38
N HIS A 128 19.86 -22.24 -12.28
CA HIS A 128 21.21 -22.71 -12.03
C HIS A 128 21.39 -23.17 -10.59
N LEU A 129 20.88 -22.40 -9.63
CA LEU A 129 21.00 -22.70 -8.20
C LEU A 129 20.31 -24.02 -7.83
N GLN A 130 19.13 -24.32 -8.41
CA GLN A 130 18.45 -25.60 -8.20
C GLN A 130 19.29 -26.80 -8.66
N LYS A 131 20.08 -26.63 -9.74
CA LYS A 131 20.99 -27.69 -10.21
C LYS A 131 22.24 -27.85 -9.31
N LEU A 132 22.70 -26.73 -8.73
CA LEU A 132 23.86 -26.71 -7.82
C LEU A 132 23.51 -27.19 -6.42
N LEU A 133 22.23 -27.07 -6.00
CA LEU A 133 21.73 -27.45 -4.69
C LEU A 133 20.53 -28.40 -4.84
N PRO A 134 20.74 -29.64 -5.35
CA PRO A 134 19.66 -30.57 -5.65
C PRO A 134 18.88 -31.04 -4.42
N GLU A 135 19.45 -30.94 -3.22
CA GLU A 135 18.81 -31.31 -1.95
C GLU A 135 17.95 -30.16 -1.37
N ILE A 136 17.93 -28.98 -2.01
CA ILE A 136 17.08 -27.85 -1.64
C ILE A 136 15.99 -27.68 -2.69
N GLU A 137 14.73 -27.71 -2.26
CA GLU A 137 13.59 -27.33 -3.08
C GLU A 137 13.32 -25.82 -2.93
N PHE A 138 13.52 -25.04 -4.00
CA PHE A 138 13.16 -23.62 -4.02
C PHE A 138 11.67 -23.46 -4.35
N VAL A 139 10.92 -22.80 -3.46
CA VAL A 139 9.47 -22.67 -3.58
C VAL A 139 9.02 -21.20 -3.56
N GLY A 140 7.98 -20.90 -4.34
CA GLY A 140 7.27 -19.62 -4.30
C GLY A 140 5.93 -19.77 -3.57
N GLU A 141 5.40 -18.67 -3.07
CA GLU A 141 4.08 -18.59 -2.47
C GLU A 141 3.22 -17.54 -3.19
N PRO A 142 1.87 -17.68 -3.19
CA PRO A 142 0.99 -16.61 -3.62
C PRO A 142 1.25 -15.34 -2.79
N ARG A 143 1.32 -14.18 -3.46
CA ARG A 143 1.65 -12.91 -2.78
C ARG A 143 0.73 -12.65 -1.59
N GLU A 144 -0.59 -12.79 -1.80
CA GLU A 144 -1.62 -12.45 -0.81
C GLU A 144 -1.66 -13.40 0.39
N ASP A 145 -0.98 -14.55 0.30
CA ASP A 145 -0.95 -15.57 1.36
C ASP A 145 0.48 -16.02 1.71
N SER A 146 1.49 -15.25 1.34
CA SER A 146 2.89 -15.54 1.71
C SER A 146 3.12 -15.38 3.21
N ILE A 147 4.16 -16.05 3.74
CA ILE A 147 4.52 -15.90 5.16
C ILE A 147 4.83 -14.44 5.53
N PHE A 148 5.40 -13.63 4.63
CA PHE A 148 5.63 -12.22 4.88
C PHE A 148 4.32 -11.43 4.94
N MET A 149 3.37 -11.70 4.04
CA MET A 149 2.07 -11.04 4.07
C MET A 149 1.31 -11.37 5.36
N ARG A 150 1.42 -12.63 5.86
CA ARG A 150 0.87 -13.03 7.15
C ARG A 150 1.61 -12.40 8.34
N ALA A 151 2.93 -12.33 8.29
CA ALA A 151 3.73 -11.70 9.34
C ALA A 151 3.49 -10.20 9.46
N MET A 152 3.15 -9.53 8.36
CA MET A 152 2.84 -8.09 8.30
C MET A 152 1.37 -7.77 8.66
N GLU A 153 0.48 -8.77 8.74
CA GLU A 153 -0.95 -8.58 8.99
C GLU A 153 -1.22 -7.81 10.29
N THR A 154 -0.43 -8.05 11.33
CA THR A 154 -0.51 -7.31 12.59
C THR A 154 0.73 -6.44 12.80
N LYS A 155 0.53 -5.26 13.36
CA LYS A 155 1.55 -4.24 13.64
C LYS A 155 1.76 -4.09 15.15
N ASP A 156 3.00 -3.95 15.57
CA ASP A 156 3.33 -3.54 16.93
C ASP A 156 3.17 -2.02 17.12
N GLU A 157 3.34 -1.54 18.35
CA GLU A 157 3.14 -0.13 18.69
C GLU A 157 4.11 0.80 17.95
N ASP A 158 5.36 0.39 17.70
CA ASP A 158 6.35 1.18 16.98
C ASP A 158 5.96 1.33 15.50
N GLU A 159 5.46 0.25 14.88
CA GLU A 159 4.95 0.27 13.51
C GLU A 159 3.70 1.14 13.39
N VAL A 160 2.76 1.01 14.33
CA VAL A 160 1.55 1.85 14.38
C VAL A 160 1.92 3.32 14.58
N ALA A 161 2.92 3.64 15.42
CA ALA A 161 3.38 5.01 15.61
C ALA A 161 3.94 5.61 14.30
N ARG A 162 4.60 4.81 13.47
CA ARG A 162 5.10 5.22 12.14
C ARG A 162 3.95 5.47 11.17
N ILE A 163 2.98 4.54 11.09
CA ILE A 163 1.76 4.71 10.26
C ILE A 163 0.99 5.95 10.70
N ARG A 164 0.82 6.17 12.00
CA ARG A 164 0.20 7.38 12.57
C ARG A 164 0.95 8.66 12.20
N LYS A 165 2.29 8.62 12.15
CA LYS A 165 3.10 9.74 11.67
C LYS A 165 2.79 10.03 10.19
N MET A 166 2.69 9.00 9.35
CA MET A 166 2.29 9.17 7.96
C MET A 166 0.87 9.70 7.82
N GLY A 167 -0.05 9.28 8.69
CA GLY A 167 -1.39 9.85 8.77
C GLY A 167 -1.39 11.36 9.01
N ARG A 168 -0.57 11.85 9.94
CA ARG A 168 -0.41 13.31 10.17
C ARG A 168 0.13 14.04 8.94
N VAL A 169 1.11 13.46 8.25
CA VAL A 169 1.63 14.01 6.98
C VAL A 169 0.50 14.07 5.95
N THR A 170 -0.23 12.99 5.79
CA THR A 170 -1.34 12.87 4.83
C THR A 170 -2.40 13.94 5.06
N VAL A 171 -2.94 14.03 6.27
CA VAL A 171 -4.00 15.02 6.56
C VAL A 171 -3.48 16.47 6.45
N SER A 172 -2.19 16.73 6.72
CA SER A 172 -1.57 18.03 6.50
C SER A 172 -1.53 18.42 5.02
N VAL A 173 -1.19 17.47 4.14
CA VAL A 173 -1.19 17.69 2.69
C VAL A 173 -2.62 17.88 2.18
N VAL A 174 -3.56 17.05 2.63
CA VAL A 174 -4.98 17.14 2.27
C VAL A 174 -5.55 18.51 2.67
N ASP A 175 -5.23 19.00 3.86
CA ASP A 175 -5.67 20.32 4.33
C ASP A 175 -5.07 21.46 3.49
N ARG A 176 -3.80 21.36 3.11
CA ARG A 176 -3.18 22.32 2.19
C ARG A 176 -3.84 22.35 0.83
N VAL A 177 -4.26 21.17 0.29
CA VAL A 177 -5.01 21.11 -0.97
C VAL A 177 -6.37 21.78 -0.82
N ARG A 178 -7.11 21.48 0.25
CA ARG A 178 -8.39 22.11 0.57
C ARG A 178 -8.25 23.62 0.65
N GLU A 179 -7.26 24.11 1.41
CA GLU A 179 -6.98 25.53 1.62
C GLU A 179 -6.63 26.24 0.29
N TYR A 180 -5.81 25.60 -0.52
CA TYR A 180 -5.43 26.11 -1.84
C TYR A 180 -6.65 26.24 -2.75
N LEU A 181 -7.45 25.18 -2.91
CA LEU A 181 -8.62 25.18 -3.78
C LEU A 181 -9.66 26.21 -3.34
N THR A 182 -9.97 26.26 -2.05
CA THR A 182 -11.01 27.18 -1.52
C THR A 182 -10.57 28.65 -1.55
N SER A 183 -9.28 28.95 -1.67
CA SER A 183 -8.73 30.31 -1.77
C SER A 183 -8.61 30.83 -3.19
N CYS A 184 -8.79 29.97 -4.22
CA CYS A 184 -8.74 30.38 -5.62
C CYS A 184 -9.83 31.40 -5.98
N ASP A 185 -9.53 32.29 -6.91
CA ASP A 185 -10.53 33.11 -7.57
C ASP A 185 -11.35 32.25 -8.54
N VAL A 186 -12.57 32.67 -8.83
CA VAL A 186 -13.51 31.94 -9.70
C VAL A 186 -13.93 32.82 -10.86
N ARG A 187 -13.77 32.35 -12.07
CA ARG A 187 -14.22 33.00 -13.31
C ARG A 187 -15.74 32.87 -13.46
N ASN A 188 -16.36 33.70 -14.32
CA ASN A 188 -17.82 33.72 -14.50
C ASN A 188 -18.42 32.38 -14.99
N ASP A 189 -17.63 31.52 -15.62
CA ASP A 189 -18.01 30.16 -16.06
C ASP A 189 -17.69 29.09 -15.01
N GLU A 190 -17.51 29.51 -13.76
CA GLU A 190 -17.25 28.68 -12.58
C GLU A 190 -15.88 27.96 -12.59
N VAL A 191 -14.96 28.31 -13.50
CA VAL A 191 -13.58 27.78 -13.52
C VAL A 191 -12.73 28.46 -12.45
N LEU A 192 -11.98 27.68 -11.69
CA LEU A 192 -11.02 28.19 -10.71
C LEU A 192 -9.81 28.80 -11.43
N LEU A 193 -9.28 29.89 -10.87
CA LEU A 193 -8.13 30.61 -11.41
C LEU A 193 -6.93 30.49 -10.45
N LYS A 194 -5.75 30.35 -11.03
CA LYS A 194 -4.46 30.53 -10.33
C LYS A 194 -4.21 31.98 -9.98
N GLU A 195 -3.20 32.27 -9.17
CA GLU A 195 -2.81 33.64 -8.78
C GLU A 195 -2.45 34.54 -9.96
N ASP A 196 -1.95 33.96 -11.07
CA ASP A 196 -1.61 34.67 -12.30
C ASP A 196 -2.84 34.93 -13.21
N GLY A 197 -4.04 34.54 -12.77
CA GLY A 197 -5.30 34.68 -13.50
C GLY A 197 -5.54 33.62 -14.57
N THR A 198 -4.64 32.67 -14.76
CA THR A 198 -4.87 31.53 -15.69
C THR A 198 -5.72 30.43 -15.06
N PRO A 199 -6.47 29.65 -15.87
CA PRO A 199 -7.28 28.56 -15.36
C PRO A 199 -6.45 27.52 -14.58
N LEU A 200 -6.99 27.04 -13.46
CA LEU A 200 -6.42 25.97 -12.67
C LEU A 200 -6.81 24.62 -13.25
N SER A 201 -5.83 23.76 -13.55
CA SER A 201 -6.05 22.39 -14.01
C SER A 201 -5.83 21.36 -12.91
N VAL A 202 -6.33 20.13 -13.11
CA VAL A 202 -6.02 18.95 -12.30
C VAL A 202 -4.51 18.73 -12.24
N GLY A 203 -3.79 18.90 -13.36
CA GLY A 203 -2.33 18.75 -13.42
C GLY A 203 -1.57 19.76 -12.56
N ASP A 204 -2.08 20.99 -12.43
CA ASP A 204 -1.52 21.99 -11.51
C ASP A 204 -1.66 21.53 -10.04
N VAL A 205 -2.83 20.97 -9.68
CA VAL A 205 -3.07 20.42 -8.34
C VAL A 205 -2.18 19.19 -8.08
N HIS A 206 -2.06 18.27 -9.04
CA HIS A 206 -1.16 17.11 -8.96
C HIS A 206 0.29 17.52 -8.67
N SER A 207 0.76 18.57 -9.32
CA SER A 207 2.12 19.07 -9.10
C SER A 207 2.33 19.59 -7.67
N ARG A 208 1.33 20.27 -7.12
CA ARG A 208 1.37 20.76 -5.75
C ARG A 208 1.30 19.64 -4.72
N ILE A 209 0.46 18.62 -4.95
CA ILE A 209 0.36 17.45 -4.06
C ILE A 209 1.73 16.78 -3.95
N ARG A 210 2.40 16.49 -5.09
CA ARG A 210 3.73 15.87 -5.09
C ARG A 210 4.76 16.71 -4.34
N LEU A 211 4.76 18.02 -4.58
CA LEU A 211 5.66 18.94 -3.88
C LEU A 211 5.42 18.88 -2.37
N TRP A 212 4.17 18.99 -1.94
CA TRP A 212 3.84 19.05 -0.52
C TRP A 212 4.11 17.73 0.23
N VAL A 213 3.90 16.58 -0.41
CA VAL A 213 4.33 15.29 0.14
C VAL A 213 5.85 15.24 0.30
N SER A 214 6.60 15.67 -0.73
CA SER A 214 8.06 15.69 -0.70
C SER A 214 8.63 16.64 0.37
N GLU A 215 7.99 17.80 0.62
CA GLU A 215 8.37 18.73 1.70
C GLU A 215 8.30 18.08 3.10
N HIS A 216 7.47 17.08 3.28
CA HIS A 216 7.39 16.29 4.51
C HIS A 216 8.38 15.11 4.58
N GLY A 217 9.24 14.95 3.57
CA GLY A 217 10.16 13.81 3.47
C GLY A 217 9.43 12.48 3.27
N ALA A 218 8.24 12.52 2.68
CA ALA A 218 7.45 11.36 2.27
C ALA A 218 7.47 11.20 0.75
N GLU A 219 7.00 10.07 0.27
CA GLU A 219 6.95 9.77 -1.16
C GLU A 219 5.60 9.16 -1.57
N LEU A 220 5.36 9.10 -2.87
CA LEU A 220 4.15 8.54 -3.49
C LEU A 220 4.53 7.42 -4.47
N PRO A 221 5.01 6.28 -3.99
CA PRO A 221 5.57 5.25 -4.87
C PRO A 221 4.51 4.59 -5.76
N SER A 222 3.27 4.56 -5.31
CA SER A 222 2.12 4.04 -6.08
C SER A 222 1.25 5.15 -6.70
N GLY A 223 1.66 6.43 -6.58
CA GLY A 223 0.89 7.57 -7.04
C GLY A 223 -0.18 8.03 -6.04
N PHE A 224 -1.25 8.60 -6.54
CA PHE A 224 -2.45 9.05 -5.84
C PHE A 224 -3.56 9.32 -6.85
N ILE A 225 -4.80 9.48 -6.40
CA ILE A 225 -5.96 9.84 -7.19
C ILE A 225 -6.38 11.26 -6.78
N PHE A 226 -6.47 12.16 -7.76
CA PHE A 226 -7.16 13.42 -7.63
C PHE A 226 -7.94 13.66 -8.92
N ALA A 227 -9.18 13.24 -8.91
CA ALA A 227 -10.01 13.13 -10.10
C ALA A 227 -11.31 13.93 -9.94
N ILE A 228 -11.79 14.52 -11.05
CA ILE A 228 -13.01 15.33 -11.09
C ILE A 228 -13.99 14.83 -12.16
N GLY A 229 -15.25 15.13 -12.01
CA GLY A 229 -16.27 14.86 -13.02
C GLY A 229 -16.35 13.37 -13.37
N ARG A 230 -16.24 13.04 -14.68
CA ARG A 230 -16.30 11.65 -15.16
C ARG A 230 -15.24 10.76 -14.52
N ASP A 231 -14.03 11.26 -14.41
CA ASP A 231 -12.91 10.51 -13.85
C ASP A 231 -13.09 10.22 -12.35
N ALA A 232 -13.74 11.13 -11.60
CA ALA A 232 -14.13 10.84 -10.21
C ALA A 232 -15.08 9.62 -10.10
N GLY A 233 -15.89 9.37 -11.16
CA GLY A 233 -16.75 8.20 -11.27
C GLY A 233 -16.05 6.89 -11.64
N VAL A 234 -14.71 6.89 -11.81
CA VAL A 234 -13.91 5.69 -12.11
C VAL A 234 -12.93 5.45 -10.96
N PRO A 235 -13.09 4.40 -10.15
CA PRO A 235 -12.40 4.24 -8.86
C PRO A 235 -10.89 4.45 -8.87
N HIS A 236 -10.20 3.97 -9.91
CA HIS A 236 -8.73 4.06 -10.05
C HIS A 236 -8.26 5.06 -11.12
N SER A 237 -9.13 5.98 -11.58
CA SER A 237 -8.67 7.06 -12.45
C SER A 237 -7.89 8.09 -11.65
N ALA A 238 -6.64 8.31 -12.03
CA ALA A 238 -5.83 9.37 -11.41
C ALA A 238 -6.34 10.80 -11.72
N GLY A 239 -7.28 10.94 -12.67
CA GLY A 239 -7.77 12.21 -13.21
C GLY A 239 -6.97 12.66 -14.42
N ASN A 240 -7.65 13.35 -15.36
CA ASN A 240 -7.01 13.90 -16.56
C ASN A 240 -6.33 15.24 -16.20
N PRO A 241 -4.98 15.37 -16.34
CA PRO A 241 -4.26 16.59 -15.98
C PRO A 241 -4.70 17.85 -16.73
N ALA A 242 -5.34 17.69 -17.92
CA ALA A 242 -5.80 18.81 -18.74
C ALA A 242 -7.17 19.35 -18.31
N ASP A 243 -7.91 18.64 -17.45
CA ASP A 243 -9.23 19.06 -17.00
C ASP A 243 -9.13 20.28 -16.11
N LEU A 244 -10.06 21.22 -16.30
CA LEU A 244 -10.10 22.44 -15.52
C LEU A 244 -10.95 22.26 -14.25
N MET A 245 -10.42 22.74 -13.13
CA MET A 245 -11.13 22.75 -11.86
C MET A 245 -12.33 23.67 -11.92
N LYS A 246 -13.53 23.16 -11.58
CA LYS A 246 -14.80 23.90 -11.61
C LYS A 246 -15.59 23.71 -10.32
N LEU A 247 -16.43 24.71 -10.01
CA LEU A 247 -17.39 24.57 -8.92
C LEU A 247 -18.43 23.47 -9.22
N GLY A 248 -19.01 22.90 -8.18
CA GLY A 248 -20.12 21.96 -8.26
C GLY A 248 -19.78 20.56 -8.79
N GLN A 249 -18.53 20.31 -9.19
CA GLN A 249 -18.08 18.97 -9.57
C GLN A 249 -17.61 18.17 -8.37
N THR A 250 -17.86 16.87 -8.38
CA THR A 250 -17.28 15.97 -7.37
C THR A 250 -15.78 15.80 -7.61
N ILE A 251 -15.01 15.86 -6.55
CA ILE A 251 -13.57 15.61 -6.49
C ILE A 251 -13.35 14.40 -5.60
N VAL A 252 -12.82 13.31 -6.14
CA VAL A 252 -12.30 12.20 -5.34
C VAL A 252 -10.82 12.44 -5.16
N PHE A 253 -10.40 12.66 -3.92
CA PHE A 253 -8.99 12.80 -3.56
C PHE A 253 -8.60 11.66 -2.62
N ASP A 254 -7.87 10.72 -3.21
CA ASP A 254 -7.37 9.51 -2.56
C ASP A 254 -5.84 9.55 -2.60
N ILE A 255 -5.22 9.53 -1.43
CA ILE A 255 -3.78 9.75 -1.28
C ILE A 255 -3.16 8.76 -0.29
N TYR A 256 -2.16 8.02 -0.76
CA TYR A 256 -1.49 6.95 -0.04
C TYR A 256 0.03 7.14 -0.02
N PRO A 257 0.53 8.17 0.68
CA PRO A 257 1.96 8.38 0.81
C PRO A 257 2.61 7.31 1.70
N ALA A 258 3.90 7.09 1.47
CA ALA A 258 4.75 6.22 2.26
C ALA A 258 5.93 6.99 2.84
N GLU A 259 6.54 6.45 3.89
CA GLU A 259 7.86 6.88 4.32
C GLU A 259 8.87 6.69 3.18
N ALA A 260 9.77 7.64 2.99
CA ALA A 260 10.80 7.56 1.97
C ALA A 260 11.68 6.30 2.15
N GLY A 261 12.02 5.67 1.03
CA GLY A 261 12.77 4.42 1.02
C GLY A 261 11.91 3.16 1.15
N GLY A 262 10.57 3.26 1.02
CA GLY A 262 9.65 2.13 1.00
C GLY A 262 9.23 1.63 2.38
N GLY A 263 9.13 2.52 3.36
CA GLY A 263 8.59 2.25 4.68
C GLY A 263 7.06 2.17 4.71
N TYR A 264 6.47 2.56 5.85
CA TYR A 264 5.04 2.40 6.08
C TYR A 264 4.21 3.40 5.28
N TYR A 265 3.10 2.89 4.70
CA TYR A 265 2.05 3.66 4.03
C TYR A 265 1.02 4.20 5.03
N TYR A 266 0.25 5.18 4.58
CA TYR A 266 -1.04 5.59 5.13
C TYR A 266 -2.00 5.82 3.98
N ASP A 267 -3.23 5.34 4.09
CA ASP A 267 -4.24 5.44 3.04
C ASP A 267 -5.43 6.28 3.46
N PHE A 268 -5.91 7.16 2.57
CA PHE A 268 -6.90 8.16 2.94
C PHE A 268 -7.64 8.75 1.74
N THR A 269 -8.96 8.74 1.80
CA THR A 269 -9.80 9.40 0.79
C THR A 269 -10.80 10.37 1.39
N ARG A 270 -10.95 11.53 0.75
CA ARG A 270 -12.10 12.41 0.90
C ARG A 270 -12.71 12.76 -0.45
N THR A 271 -14.02 12.94 -0.45
CA THR A 271 -14.74 13.48 -1.60
C THR A 271 -15.21 14.89 -1.29
N TRP A 272 -14.97 15.80 -2.22
CA TRP A 272 -15.38 17.20 -2.10
C TRP A 272 -16.18 17.69 -3.30
N SER A 273 -16.94 18.78 -3.07
CA SER A 273 -17.51 19.64 -4.11
C SER A 273 -17.27 21.10 -3.73
N LEU A 274 -16.67 21.88 -4.62
CA LEU A 274 -16.34 23.29 -4.33
C LEU A 274 -17.54 24.18 -4.53
N GLY A 275 -17.79 25.09 -3.59
CA GLY A 275 -18.83 26.11 -3.63
C GLY A 275 -20.25 25.58 -3.41
N TYR A 276 -20.66 24.55 -4.11
CA TYR A 276 -21.98 23.91 -3.98
C TYR A 276 -21.95 22.46 -4.47
N ALA A 277 -22.99 21.71 -4.16
CA ALA A 277 -23.26 20.37 -4.72
C ALA A 277 -24.66 20.33 -5.33
N THR A 278 -24.87 19.46 -6.32
CA THR A 278 -26.22 19.14 -6.79
C THR A 278 -26.98 18.34 -5.73
N PRO A 279 -28.34 18.40 -5.68
CA PRO A 279 -29.10 17.57 -4.73
C PRO A 279 -28.77 16.08 -4.86
N GLN A 280 -28.58 15.57 -6.08
CA GLN A 280 -28.21 14.19 -6.34
C GLN A 280 -26.82 13.85 -5.78
N ALA A 281 -25.83 14.72 -5.96
CA ALA A 281 -24.49 14.52 -5.42
C ALA A 281 -24.50 14.52 -3.88
N GLN A 282 -25.28 15.40 -3.28
CA GLN A 282 -25.47 15.46 -1.83
C GLN A 282 -26.08 14.15 -1.30
N GLU A 283 -27.15 13.66 -1.92
CA GLU A 283 -27.80 12.41 -1.54
C GLU A 283 -26.87 11.21 -1.61
N LEU A 284 -26.09 11.07 -2.70
CA LEU A 284 -25.16 9.96 -2.87
C LEU A 284 -24.00 10.02 -1.86
N TYR A 285 -23.47 11.21 -1.57
CA TYR A 285 -22.46 11.39 -0.54
C TYR A 285 -22.98 11.02 0.84
N GLU A 286 -24.20 11.43 1.18
CA GLU A 286 -24.86 11.09 2.45
C GLU A 286 -25.04 9.59 2.62
N GLN A 287 -25.35 8.85 1.55
CA GLN A 287 -25.44 7.39 1.58
C GLN A 287 -24.07 6.74 1.84
N VAL A 288 -22.99 7.24 1.22
CA VAL A 288 -21.63 6.77 1.50
C VAL A 288 -21.24 7.07 2.94
N ARG A 289 -21.59 8.25 3.44
CA ARG A 289 -21.35 8.63 4.83
C ARG A 289 -22.14 7.78 5.82
N ASP A 290 -23.42 7.52 5.57
CA ASP A 290 -24.28 6.72 6.44
C ASP A 290 -23.75 5.28 6.59
N ILE A 291 -23.36 4.63 5.48
CA ILE A 291 -22.77 3.29 5.59
C ILE A 291 -21.41 3.32 6.28
N TYR A 292 -20.54 4.32 6.01
CA TYR A 292 -19.28 4.47 6.72
C TYR A 292 -19.50 4.55 8.24
N ASP A 293 -20.42 5.40 8.71
CA ASP A 293 -20.73 5.54 10.14
C ASP A 293 -21.28 4.22 10.72
N LYS A 294 -22.17 3.53 10.00
CA LYS A 294 -22.68 2.22 10.41
C LYS A 294 -21.59 1.16 10.55
N LEU A 295 -20.57 1.17 9.68
CA LEU A 295 -19.44 0.26 9.77
C LEU A 295 -18.62 0.54 11.03
N MET A 296 -18.41 1.81 11.37
CA MET A 296 -17.68 2.19 12.60
C MET A 296 -18.43 1.77 13.86
N ASP A 297 -19.76 1.93 13.87
CA ASP A 297 -20.63 1.62 15.03
C ASP A 297 -20.84 0.11 15.24
N ASN A 298 -20.71 -0.70 14.19
CA ASN A 298 -21.00 -2.15 14.22
C ASN A 298 -19.74 -3.01 14.11
N PHE A 299 -18.58 -2.49 14.50
CA PHE A 299 -17.34 -3.24 14.50
C PHE A 299 -17.35 -4.33 15.59
N ASP A 300 -17.10 -5.58 15.16
CA ASP A 300 -16.95 -6.73 16.03
C ASP A 300 -15.59 -7.40 15.85
N LEU A 301 -14.86 -7.57 16.95
CA LEU A 301 -13.56 -8.24 16.97
C LEU A 301 -13.67 -9.70 16.48
N ASN A 302 -12.64 -10.17 15.81
CA ASN A 302 -12.53 -11.52 15.23
C ASN A 302 -13.54 -11.87 14.11
N THR A 303 -14.28 -10.89 13.63
CA THR A 303 -15.17 -11.08 12.48
C THR A 303 -14.36 -11.15 11.17
N PRO A 304 -14.67 -12.06 10.23
CA PRO A 304 -14.06 -12.04 8.90
C PRO A 304 -14.31 -10.71 8.19
N PHE A 305 -13.27 -10.10 7.61
CA PHE A 305 -13.40 -8.75 7.05
C PHE A 305 -14.42 -8.67 5.89
N LYS A 306 -14.56 -9.74 5.12
CA LYS A 306 -15.59 -9.85 4.07
C LYS A 306 -17.03 -9.68 4.56
N HIS A 307 -17.29 -9.89 5.87
CA HIS A 307 -18.62 -9.66 6.45
C HIS A 307 -19.04 -8.20 6.30
N TYR A 308 -18.13 -7.25 6.56
CA TYR A 308 -18.39 -5.83 6.44
C TYR A 308 -18.53 -5.37 4.99
N HIS A 309 -17.78 -5.99 4.07
CA HIS A 309 -17.99 -5.76 2.63
C HIS A 309 -19.38 -6.22 2.20
N LYS A 310 -19.83 -7.40 2.66
CA LYS A 310 -21.20 -7.87 2.39
C LYS A 310 -22.25 -6.92 2.97
N MET A 311 -22.08 -6.46 4.20
CA MET A 311 -22.99 -5.48 4.83
C MET A 311 -23.04 -4.17 4.01
N THR A 312 -21.92 -3.71 3.48
CA THR A 312 -21.84 -2.55 2.59
C THR A 312 -22.62 -2.77 1.29
N CYS A 313 -22.44 -3.94 0.65
CA CYS A 313 -23.20 -4.31 -0.54
C CYS A 313 -24.72 -4.31 -0.26
N GLU A 314 -25.17 -5.01 0.79
CA GLU A 314 -26.58 -5.11 1.18
C GLU A 314 -27.19 -3.73 1.47
N TYR A 315 -26.42 -2.84 2.12
CA TYR A 315 -26.86 -1.46 2.33
C TYR A 315 -27.07 -0.72 1.01
N PHE A 316 -26.11 -0.74 0.10
CA PHE A 316 -26.21 -0.05 -1.18
C PHE A 316 -27.30 -0.65 -2.09
N GLU A 317 -27.51 -1.97 -2.05
CA GLU A 317 -28.63 -2.63 -2.75
C GLU A 317 -29.98 -2.13 -2.22
N SER A 318 -30.11 -1.94 -0.92
CA SER A 318 -31.33 -1.38 -0.31
C SER A 318 -31.65 0.04 -0.77
N LYS A 319 -30.63 0.75 -1.31
CA LYS A 319 -30.74 2.07 -1.92
C LYS A 319 -30.89 2.04 -3.44
N GLY A 320 -30.92 0.86 -4.05
CA GLY A 320 -31.10 0.65 -5.50
C GLY A 320 -29.81 0.69 -6.33
N HIS A 321 -28.63 0.57 -5.70
CA HIS A 321 -27.35 0.56 -6.40
C HIS A 321 -26.93 -0.84 -6.83
N GLN A 322 -26.15 -0.92 -7.91
CA GLN A 322 -25.47 -2.13 -8.28
C GLN A 322 -24.29 -2.40 -7.31
N THR A 323 -24.06 -3.68 -7.01
CA THR A 323 -22.95 -4.13 -6.15
C THR A 323 -22.39 -5.46 -6.66
N PRO A 324 -21.22 -5.90 -6.20
CA PRO A 324 -20.68 -7.22 -6.55
C PRO A 324 -21.55 -8.41 -6.11
N LEU A 325 -22.53 -8.22 -5.22
CA LEU A 325 -23.48 -9.28 -4.82
C LEU A 325 -24.58 -9.49 -5.86
N ASN A 326 -25.12 -8.41 -6.46
CA ASN A 326 -26.27 -8.51 -7.37
C ASN A 326 -25.87 -8.39 -8.85
N THR A 327 -24.66 -7.92 -9.15
CA THR A 327 -24.19 -7.70 -10.52
C THR A 327 -22.75 -8.21 -10.67
N LYS A 328 -22.52 -9.10 -11.63
CA LYS A 328 -21.17 -9.56 -11.93
C LYS A 328 -20.36 -8.42 -12.58
N ALA A 329 -19.26 -7.99 -11.92
CA ALA A 329 -18.39 -6.90 -12.37
C ALA A 329 -19.18 -5.61 -12.69
N PRO A 330 -19.84 -4.98 -11.70
CA PRO A 330 -20.57 -3.75 -11.91
C PRO A 330 -19.63 -2.63 -12.38
N VAL A 331 -20.09 -1.81 -13.34
CA VAL A 331 -19.33 -0.67 -13.88
C VAL A 331 -19.80 0.66 -13.28
N GLU A 332 -20.91 0.65 -12.53
CA GLU A 332 -21.42 1.77 -11.75
C GLU A 332 -22.02 1.27 -10.43
N GLY A 333 -22.22 2.15 -9.48
CA GLY A 333 -22.67 1.81 -8.13
C GLY A 333 -21.49 1.56 -7.19
N TYR A 334 -21.57 0.53 -6.36
CA TYR A 334 -20.47 0.07 -5.50
C TYR A 334 -19.71 -1.05 -6.22
N VAL A 335 -18.46 -0.84 -6.60
CA VAL A 335 -17.79 -1.66 -7.61
C VAL A 335 -16.48 -2.32 -7.13
N HIS A 336 -16.04 -2.07 -5.90
CA HIS A 336 -14.80 -2.62 -5.33
C HIS A 336 -15.00 -3.21 -3.93
N SER A 337 -13.96 -3.79 -3.33
CA SER A 337 -13.98 -4.29 -1.94
C SER A 337 -14.02 -3.12 -0.94
N LEU A 338 -14.45 -3.41 0.30
CA LEU A 338 -14.60 -2.39 1.34
C LEU A 338 -13.26 -1.86 1.85
N GLY A 339 -12.20 -2.67 1.80
CA GLY A 339 -10.92 -2.27 2.34
C GLY A 339 -9.93 -3.42 2.41
N HIS A 340 -8.75 -3.11 2.90
CA HIS A 340 -7.58 -3.97 2.97
C HIS A 340 -6.69 -3.60 4.15
N GLY A 341 -5.72 -4.44 4.48
CA GLY A 341 -4.66 -4.09 5.41
C GLY A 341 -3.70 -3.05 4.82
N VAL A 342 -3.08 -2.24 5.67
CA VAL A 342 -2.08 -1.23 5.30
C VAL A 342 -0.83 -1.41 6.16
N GLY A 343 0.34 -1.30 5.56
CA GLY A 343 1.61 -1.39 6.27
C GLY A 343 2.80 -1.04 5.40
N LEU A 344 3.72 -1.99 5.20
CA LEU A 344 4.85 -1.87 4.28
C LEU A 344 4.43 -1.99 2.80
N ASN A 345 3.26 -2.55 2.54
CA ASN A 345 2.56 -2.43 1.27
C ASN A 345 1.30 -1.58 1.46
N ILE A 346 0.88 -0.90 0.40
CA ILE A 346 -0.42 -0.21 0.40
C ILE A 346 -1.57 -1.21 0.59
N HIS A 347 -1.47 -2.39 -0.03
CA HIS A 347 -2.44 -3.46 0.11
C HIS A 347 -1.80 -4.66 0.83
N GLU A 348 -2.24 -4.92 2.05
CA GLU A 348 -1.86 -6.06 2.90
C GLU A 348 -3.08 -6.84 3.37
N ARG A 349 -2.85 -7.97 4.04
CA ARG A 349 -3.90 -8.66 4.82
C ARG A 349 -4.32 -7.81 6.05
N PRO A 350 -5.62 -7.96 6.44
CA PRO A 350 -6.68 -8.76 5.83
C PRO A 350 -7.32 -8.06 4.63
N PHE A 351 -7.88 -8.84 3.68
CA PHE A 351 -8.67 -8.32 2.55
C PHE A 351 -10.17 -8.55 2.78
N SER A 352 -10.99 -7.56 2.39
CA SER A 352 -12.44 -7.61 2.59
C SER A 352 -13.23 -8.20 1.42
N SER A 353 -12.58 -8.62 0.32
CA SER A 353 -13.24 -9.18 -0.86
C SER A 353 -14.20 -10.32 -0.50
N LEU A 354 -15.32 -10.47 -1.22
CA LEU A 354 -16.27 -11.60 -1.06
C LEU A 354 -15.61 -12.97 -1.21
N THR A 355 -14.50 -13.03 -1.96
CA THR A 355 -13.73 -14.27 -2.18
C THR A 355 -12.63 -14.48 -1.14
N SER A 356 -12.42 -13.55 -0.22
CA SER A 356 -11.42 -13.69 0.86
C SER A 356 -11.77 -14.83 1.81
N GLY A 357 -10.74 -15.51 2.31
CA GLY A 357 -10.92 -16.62 3.27
C GLY A 357 -11.50 -16.13 4.61
N ASP A 358 -12.14 -17.03 5.35
CA ASP A 358 -12.68 -16.75 6.69
C ASP A 358 -11.57 -16.55 7.75
N ASP A 359 -10.34 -16.88 7.42
CA ASP A 359 -9.15 -16.65 8.23
C ASP A 359 -8.69 -15.18 8.22
N GLN A 360 -9.16 -14.39 7.26
CA GLN A 360 -8.88 -12.95 7.17
C GLN A 360 -9.80 -12.17 8.12
N ARG A 361 -9.42 -12.14 9.39
CA ARG A 361 -10.23 -11.60 10.48
C ARG A 361 -9.67 -10.29 10.99
N LEU A 362 -10.56 -9.48 11.53
CA LEU A 362 -10.20 -8.25 12.23
C LEU A 362 -9.71 -8.58 13.64
N VAL A 363 -8.38 -8.58 13.82
CA VAL A 363 -7.72 -8.98 15.08
C VAL A 363 -6.90 -7.82 15.66
N PRO A 364 -6.61 -7.83 16.99
CA PRO A 364 -5.73 -6.83 17.58
C PRO A 364 -4.38 -6.74 16.86
N GLY A 365 -3.92 -5.51 16.61
CA GLY A 365 -2.71 -5.21 15.85
C GLY A 365 -2.96 -5.01 14.35
N ALA A 366 -4.09 -5.42 13.78
CA ALA A 366 -4.38 -5.16 12.37
C ALA A 366 -4.58 -3.66 12.13
N VAL A 367 -4.01 -3.16 11.03
CA VAL A 367 -4.25 -1.82 10.47
C VAL A 367 -4.93 -2.01 9.13
N ILE A 368 -6.10 -1.41 8.96
CA ILE A 368 -6.98 -1.62 7.81
C ILE A 368 -7.51 -0.30 7.26
N THR A 369 -7.99 -0.30 6.02
CA THR A 369 -8.85 0.75 5.48
C THR A 369 -10.33 0.41 5.65
N SER A 370 -11.17 1.44 5.67
CA SER A 370 -12.61 1.34 5.44
C SER A 370 -12.99 2.41 4.45
N GLU A 371 -13.35 1.99 3.23
CA GLU A 371 -13.43 2.86 2.04
C GLU A 371 -14.70 2.65 1.20
N PRO A 372 -15.92 2.69 1.79
CA PRO A 372 -17.13 2.59 0.99
C PRO A 372 -17.21 3.72 -0.05
N GLY A 373 -17.68 3.40 -1.26
CA GLY A 373 -17.80 4.38 -2.33
C GLY A 373 -18.92 4.08 -3.32
N LEU A 374 -19.37 5.11 -4.04
CA LEU A 374 -20.34 5.02 -5.14
C LEU A 374 -19.80 5.73 -6.36
N TYR A 375 -19.91 5.10 -7.53
CA TYR A 375 -19.27 5.59 -8.75
C TYR A 375 -20.25 5.58 -9.93
N TYR A 376 -20.38 6.73 -10.61
CA TYR A 376 -21.27 6.95 -11.75
C TYR A 376 -20.56 7.77 -12.83
N PRO A 377 -19.67 7.17 -13.64
CA PRO A 377 -18.86 7.89 -14.60
C PRO A 377 -19.69 8.66 -15.63
N GLU A 378 -20.79 8.07 -16.11
CA GLU A 378 -21.64 8.72 -17.11
C GLU A 378 -22.47 9.89 -16.53
N ARG A 379 -22.59 9.97 -15.20
CA ARG A 379 -23.19 11.11 -14.49
C ARG A 379 -22.14 12.13 -14.05
N GLY A 380 -20.83 11.85 -14.29
CA GLY A 380 -19.73 12.67 -13.83
C GLY A 380 -19.59 12.74 -12.30
N MET A 381 -19.85 11.65 -11.59
CA MET A 381 -19.88 11.62 -10.12
C MET A 381 -19.17 10.39 -9.57
N GLY A 382 -18.38 10.60 -8.50
CA GLY A 382 -17.79 9.54 -7.69
C GLY A 382 -17.63 10.00 -6.25
N PHE A 383 -17.79 9.08 -5.32
CA PHE A 383 -17.78 9.33 -3.88
C PHE A 383 -17.04 8.21 -3.18
N ARG A 384 -16.03 8.52 -2.37
CA ARG A 384 -15.35 7.60 -1.45
C ARG A 384 -15.03 8.35 -0.16
N ILE A 385 -15.24 7.71 0.96
CA ILE A 385 -14.79 8.13 2.28
C ILE A 385 -13.91 7.01 2.79
N GLU A 386 -12.69 7.35 3.18
CA GLU A 386 -11.74 6.36 3.66
C GLU A 386 -10.92 6.90 4.81
N ASP A 387 -10.74 6.06 5.80
CA ASP A 387 -9.78 6.24 6.88
C ASP A 387 -8.97 4.97 7.11
N THR A 388 -7.71 5.14 7.47
CA THR A 388 -6.85 4.06 8.01
C THR A 388 -7.14 3.90 9.50
N LEU A 389 -7.48 2.68 9.89
CA LEU A 389 -7.98 2.28 11.19
C LEU A 389 -7.04 1.26 11.82
N TRP A 390 -6.83 1.33 13.13
CA TRP A 390 -6.08 0.38 13.90
C TRP A 390 -6.97 -0.35 14.91
N ILE A 391 -6.88 -1.67 14.94
CA ILE A 391 -7.48 -2.46 16.00
C ILE A 391 -6.45 -2.54 17.13
N ASN A 392 -6.66 -1.74 18.16
CA ASN A 392 -5.71 -1.63 19.25
C ASN A 392 -5.67 -2.91 20.14
N PRO A 393 -4.72 -3.05 21.05
CA PRO A 393 -4.62 -4.24 21.94
C PRO A 393 -5.84 -4.49 22.82
N ALA A 394 -6.66 -3.46 23.06
CA ALA A 394 -7.93 -3.62 23.80
C ALA A 394 -9.06 -4.16 22.91
N GLY A 395 -8.82 -4.35 21.59
CA GLY A 395 -9.80 -4.83 20.64
C GLY A 395 -10.79 -3.77 20.15
N THR A 396 -10.46 -2.49 20.31
CA THR A 396 -11.26 -1.38 19.83
C THR A 396 -10.67 -0.78 18.55
N LEU A 397 -11.56 -0.26 17.71
CA LEU A 397 -11.19 0.39 16.47
C LEU A 397 -10.79 1.85 16.72
N GLU A 398 -9.65 2.28 16.20
CA GLU A 398 -9.12 3.63 16.36
C GLU A 398 -8.72 4.20 15.00
N LYS A 399 -9.14 5.43 14.68
CA LYS A 399 -8.62 6.18 13.53
C LYS A 399 -7.20 6.65 13.81
N LEU A 400 -6.30 6.41 12.86
CA LEU A 400 -4.89 6.81 13.04
C LEU A 400 -4.63 8.29 12.74
N ALA A 401 -5.54 8.97 12.02
CA ALA A 401 -5.59 10.42 11.88
C ALA A 401 -7.03 10.90 11.74
N ASP A 402 -7.36 12.02 12.36
CA ASP A 402 -8.68 12.65 12.25
C ASP A 402 -8.67 13.72 11.17
N TYR A 403 -9.74 13.75 10.36
CA TYR A 403 -9.99 14.79 9.37
C TYR A 403 -11.49 14.96 9.13
N PRO A 404 -11.99 16.19 8.87
CA PRO A 404 -13.42 16.44 8.62
C PRO A 404 -13.98 15.67 7.42
N TYR A 405 -15.30 15.49 7.43
CA TYR A 405 -16.08 14.84 6.37
C TYR A 405 -16.94 15.84 5.59
N ASP A 406 -16.51 17.10 5.53
CA ASP A 406 -17.23 18.14 4.80
C ASP A 406 -17.25 17.81 3.30
N PHE A 407 -18.43 17.64 2.73
CA PHE A 407 -18.57 17.39 1.29
C PHE A 407 -18.50 18.69 0.50
N VAL A 408 -19.27 19.68 0.87
CA VAL A 408 -19.28 21.00 0.22
C VAL A 408 -18.28 21.91 0.89
N LEU A 409 -17.25 22.34 0.14
CA LEU A 409 -16.24 23.27 0.62
C LEU A 409 -16.60 24.69 0.16
N PRO A 410 -16.94 25.61 1.08
CA PRO A 410 -17.26 26.99 0.71
C PRO A 410 -16.02 27.71 0.18
N MET A 411 -16.18 28.41 -0.94
CA MET A 411 -15.13 29.23 -1.52
C MET A 411 -14.98 30.53 -0.72
N LYS A 412 -13.74 30.92 -0.39
CA LYS A 412 -13.48 32.12 0.40
C LYS A 412 -13.76 33.42 -0.36
N LYS A 413 -13.56 33.41 -1.67
CA LYS A 413 -13.66 34.60 -2.53
C LYS A 413 -14.87 34.60 -3.48
N TRP A 414 -15.66 33.52 -3.51
CA TRP A 414 -16.86 33.40 -4.35
C TRP A 414 -18.11 33.43 -3.49
N LYS A 415 -19.06 34.29 -3.85
CA LYS A 415 -20.38 34.35 -3.25
C LYS A 415 -21.41 34.17 -4.35
N LYS A 416 -22.31 33.20 -4.16
CA LYS A 416 -23.44 32.97 -5.03
C LYS A 416 -24.48 34.08 -4.87
#